data_3bac059abc1ca33c4fc477b6da50e34f
#
_entry.id   3bac059abc1ca33c4fc477b6da50e34f
#
_cell.length_a   1.000
_cell.length_b   1.000
_cell.length_c   1.000
_cell.angle_alpha   90.00
_cell.angle_beta   90.00
_cell.angle_gamma   90.00
#
_symmetry.space_group_name_H-M   'P 1'
#
loop_
_entity.id
_entity.type
_entity.pdbx_description
1 polymer ?
#
loop_
_entity_poly.entity_id
_entity_poly.type
_entity_poly.pdbx_seq_one_letter_code
_entity_poly.pdbx_strand_id
1 'polypeptide(L)'
;METKKKAVLIAAVIISLIISSIAISNPLLVDRFFYRMGFQEQVCFPIIDEEFQSDNVTNIAAVADFGINENSIKTLKNIQSSNPEVILFAGDLGQSTAEKWIESSEFFGTENVYVVIGDGDLPEERDKFREHHALNNDYYSFDYENIHILAIATGDYIAPAEFGVISNDKMQLDFIRTDLSYANDDPETDFTIVYTHLPMYSSSKGDSFMDLRNELQPIFDLYGVDLIINGHKHAYERTNPVTFNDVITDNENCSYDDPNGQIYLTVGTGGHSHSQFKQKQPWSIIQNHNDYGFLNIKLLNDGKTLYGEFVSNTGKVMDAFQINLNDNSNKNLGDEN
;
A
#
# COMPACT_ATOMS: atom_id res chain seq x y z
N MET A 1 11.08 17.03 -53.30
CA MET A 1 10.80 17.40 -51.89
C MET A 1 9.40 16.95 -51.44
N GLU A 2 8.39 17.10 -52.29
CA GLU A 2 7.00 16.74 -52.00
C GLU A 2 6.73 15.24 -51.84
N THR A 3 7.38 14.40 -52.65
CA THR A 3 7.28 12.94 -52.56
C THR A 3 7.85 12.36 -51.23
N LYS A 4 8.93 12.95 -50.72
CA LYS A 4 9.49 12.55 -49.40
C LYS A 4 8.55 12.95 -48.25
N LYS A 5 7.90 14.12 -48.33
CA LYS A 5 6.90 14.53 -47.30
C LYS A 5 5.65 13.64 -47.32
N LYS A 6 5.17 13.25 -48.52
CA LYS A 6 4.02 12.30 -48.64
C LYS A 6 4.38 10.91 -48.10
N ALA A 7 5.58 10.40 -48.35
CA ALA A 7 6.04 9.12 -47.83
C ALA A 7 6.14 9.13 -46.29
N VAL A 8 6.66 10.22 -45.70
CA VAL A 8 6.73 10.39 -44.22
C VAL A 8 5.33 10.46 -43.61
N LEU A 9 4.41 11.17 -44.25
CA LEU A 9 3.02 11.28 -43.75
C LEU A 9 2.29 9.92 -43.81
N ILE A 10 2.47 9.17 -44.89
CA ILE A 10 1.87 7.82 -45.04
C ILE A 10 2.47 6.87 -44.00
N ALA A 11 3.78 6.89 -43.76
CA ALA A 11 4.42 6.09 -42.74
C ALA A 11 3.91 6.43 -41.32
N ALA A 12 3.74 7.72 -41.01
CA ALA A 12 3.18 8.15 -39.71
C ALA A 12 1.73 7.67 -39.49
N VAL A 13 0.90 7.71 -40.54
CA VAL A 13 -0.49 7.21 -40.49
C VAL A 13 -0.52 5.69 -40.28
N ILE A 14 0.32 4.95 -41.00
CA ILE A 14 0.41 3.48 -40.84
C ILE A 14 0.88 3.12 -39.44
N ILE A 15 1.89 3.78 -38.91
CA ILE A 15 2.38 3.56 -37.53
C ILE A 15 1.28 3.87 -36.51
N SER A 16 0.53 4.97 -36.69
CA SER A 16 -0.59 5.33 -35.84
C SER A 16 -1.70 4.26 -35.85
N LEU A 17 -2.03 3.71 -37.02
CA LEU A 17 -3.03 2.65 -37.16
C LEU A 17 -2.56 1.32 -36.53
N ILE A 18 -1.30 0.99 -36.67
CA ILE A 18 -0.72 -0.20 -36.03
C ILE A 18 -0.74 -0.06 -34.51
N ILE A 19 -0.32 1.10 -33.98
CA ILE A 19 -0.35 1.38 -32.54
C ILE A 19 -1.78 1.31 -32.02
N SER A 20 -2.75 1.90 -32.73
CA SER A 20 -4.16 1.86 -32.35
C SER A 20 -4.72 0.43 -32.36
N SER A 21 -4.34 -0.39 -33.34
CA SER A 21 -4.77 -1.79 -33.42
C SER A 21 -4.17 -2.63 -32.29
N ILE A 22 -2.90 -2.42 -31.95
CA ILE A 22 -2.23 -3.07 -30.83
C ILE A 22 -2.83 -2.62 -29.50
N ALA A 23 -3.16 -1.31 -29.34
CA ALA A 23 -3.77 -0.75 -28.15
C ALA A 23 -5.15 -1.37 -27.85
N ILE A 24 -5.90 -1.69 -28.91
CA ILE A 24 -7.21 -2.34 -28.78
C ILE A 24 -7.07 -3.82 -28.41
N SER A 25 -6.06 -4.49 -28.95
CA SER A 25 -5.86 -5.93 -28.76
C SER A 25 -4.95 -6.28 -27.56
N ASN A 26 -4.07 -5.36 -27.14
CA ASN A 26 -3.20 -5.53 -25.98
C ASN A 26 -2.73 -4.16 -25.45
N PRO A 27 -3.54 -3.51 -24.60
CA PRO A 27 -3.24 -2.19 -24.06
C PRO A 27 -1.93 -2.14 -23.27
N LEU A 28 -1.56 -3.22 -22.57
CA LEU A 28 -0.33 -3.31 -21.78
C LEU A 28 0.95 -3.21 -22.63
N LEU A 29 0.93 -3.74 -23.87
CA LEU A 29 2.08 -3.62 -24.79
C LEU A 29 2.32 -2.18 -25.22
N VAL A 30 1.25 -1.40 -25.36
CA VAL A 30 1.31 0.01 -25.76
C VAL A 30 1.83 0.85 -24.61
N ASP A 31 1.36 0.63 -23.40
CA ASP A 31 1.83 1.32 -22.20
C ASP A 31 3.33 1.05 -21.96
N ARG A 32 3.78 -0.20 -22.08
CA ARG A 32 5.22 -0.57 -22.02
C ARG A 32 6.06 0.12 -23.11
N PHE A 33 5.51 0.25 -24.32
CA PHE A 33 6.21 0.94 -25.41
C PHE A 33 6.39 2.43 -25.11
N PHE A 34 5.31 3.11 -24.69
CA PHE A 34 5.38 4.54 -24.33
C PHE A 34 6.26 4.79 -23.13
N TYR A 35 6.24 3.90 -22.13
CA TYR A 35 7.16 3.95 -21.00
C TYR A 35 8.64 3.89 -21.44
N ARG A 36 9.02 2.90 -22.27
CA ARG A 36 10.39 2.79 -22.80
C ARG A 36 10.83 3.99 -23.63
N MET A 37 9.88 4.72 -24.20
CA MET A 37 10.11 5.96 -24.93
C MET A 37 10.13 7.20 -24.02
N GLY A 38 9.95 7.05 -22.70
CA GLY A 38 9.94 8.15 -21.73
C GLY A 38 8.69 9.03 -21.77
N PHE A 39 7.58 8.53 -22.32
CA PHE A 39 6.34 9.29 -22.47
C PHE A 39 5.27 8.97 -21.40
N GLN A 40 5.51 7.99 -20.52
CA GLN A 40 4.59 7.64 -19.42
C GLN A 40 5.37 7.31 -18.16
N GLU A 41 4.75 7.59 -16.99
CA GLU A 41 5.18 7.05 -15.71
C GLU A 41 5.12 5.52 -15.74
N GLN A 42 6.04 4.90 -15.01
CA GLN A 42 6.15 3.45 -14.95
C GLN A 42 4.88 2.87 -14.32
N VAL A 43 4.01 2.35 -15.14
CA VAL A 43 2.91 1.50 -14.69
C VAL A 43 3.41 0.06 -14.77
N CYS A 44 3.44 -0.61 -13.64
CA CYS A 44 3.85 -2.00 -13.56
C CYS A 44 2.60 -2.84 -13.33
N PHE A 45 2.42 -3.86 -14.16
CA PHE A 45 1.32 -4.80 -14.00
C PHE A 45 1.86 -6.21 -14.06
N PRO A 46 1.63 -7.03 -13.05
CA PRO A 46 1.88 -8.47 -13.13
C PRO A 46 1.01 -9.07 -14.24
N ILE A 47 1.50 -10.12 -14.83
CA ILE A 47 0.71 -10.91 -15.78
C ILE A 47 -0.14 -11.85 -14.92
N ILE A 48 -1.42 -11.57 -14.83
CA ILE A 48 -2.39 -12.46 -14.20
C ILE A 48 -2.87 -13.39 -15.30
N ASP A 49 -2.64 -14.68 -15.18
CA ASP A 49 -3.21 -15.68 -16.06
C ASP A 49 -4.75 -15.69 -15.87
N GLU A 50 -5.51 -15.74 -16.97
CA GLU A 50 -6.98 -15.72 -16.93
C GLU A 50 -7.60 -16.88 -16.12
N GLU A 51 -6.81 -17.89 -15.78
CA GLU A 51 -7.20 -19.09 -15.03
C GLU A 51 -7.39 -18.83 -13.52
N PHE A 52 -6.93 -17.67 -12.99
CA PHE A 52 -6.98 -17.30 -11.57
C PHE A 52 -8.25 -16.58 -11.11
N GLN A 53 -9.36 -16.73 -11.81
CA GLN A 53 -10.67 -16.25 -11.33
C GLN A 53 -11.29 -17.31 -10.41
N SER A 54 -10.87 -17.33 -9.14
CA SER A 54 -11.64 -18.04 -8.11
C SER A 54 -12.91 -17.26 -7.77
N ASP A 55 -14.01 -17.97 -7.54
CA ASP A 55 -15.29 -17.35 -7.15
C ASP A 55 -15.25 -16.71 -5.73
N ASN A 56 -14.20 -16.97 -4.95
CA ASN A 56 -13.97 -16.44 -3.60
C ASN A 56 -12.66 -15.63 -3.57
N VAL A 57 -12.73 -14.36 -3.90
CA VAL A 57 -11.59 -13.45 -3.81
C VAL A 57 -11.74 -12.61 -2.55
N THR A 58 -10.92 -12.85 -1.54
CA THR A 58 -10.77 -11.95 -0.38
C THR A 58 -10.35 -10.57 -0.84
N ASN A 59 -11.02 -9.54 -0.33
CA ASN A 59 -10.83 -8.16 -0.76
C ASN A 59 -10.60 -7.25 0.46
N ILE A 60 -9.39 -6.68 0.58
CA ILE A 60 -9.00 -5.74 1.63
C ILE A 60 -8.74 -4.38 1.02
N ALA A 61 -9.39 -3.34 1.52
CA ALA A 61 -9.11 -1.96 1.12
C ALA A 61 -8.21 -1.26 2.14
N ALA A 62 -7.20 -0.50 1.68
CA ALA A 62 -6.35 0.28 2.56
C ALA A 62 -6.11 1.70 2.04
N VAL A 63 -6.19 2.70 2.92
CA VAL A 63 -5.98 4.11 2.57
C VAL A 63 -5.77 4.96 3.83
N ALA A 64 -5.20 6.16 3.66
CA ALA A 64 -4.96 7.15 4.71
C ALA A 64 -5.18 8.58 4.21
N ASP A 65 -5.09 9.55 5.11
CA ASP A 65 -5.02 10.99 4.83
C ASP A 65 -6.28 11.54 4.17
N PHE A 66 -7.36 11.55 4.95
CA PHE A 66 -8.64 12.13 4.54
C PHE A 66 -8.73 13.60 4.96
N GLY A 67 -9.11 14.48 4.06
CA GLY A 67 -9.35 15.89 4.38
C GLY A 67 -10.83 16.22 4.62
N ILE A 68 -11.71 15.23 4.70
CA ILE A 68 -13.18 15.35 4.74
C ILE A 68 -13.70 16.40 3.75
N ASN A 69 -13.48 16.14 2.50
CA ASN A 69 -13.88 16.96 1.35
C ASN A 69 -14.49 16.09 0.23
N GLU A 70 -14.79 16.68 -0.91
CA GLU A 70 -15.40 15.94 -2.04
C GLU A 70 -14.55 14.76 -2.52
N ASN A 71 -13.20 14.89 -2.49
CA ASN A 71 -12.31 13.80 -2.90
C ASN A 71 -12.36 12.66 -1.88
N SER A 72 -12.35 12.97 -0.58
CA SER A 72 -12.45 11.98 0.50
C SER A 72 -13.75 11.20 0.40
N ILE A 73 -14.87 11.89 0.24
CA ILE A 73 -16.18 11.27 0.09
C ILE A 73 -16.24 10.36 -1.15
N LYS A 74 -15.58 10.78 -2.23
CA LYS A 74 -15.48 9.96 -3.43
C LYS A 74 -14.64 8.71 -3.23
N THR A 75 -13.50 8.83 -2.52
CA THR A 75 -12.64 7.69 -2.16
C THR A 75 -13.41 6.70 -1.30
N LEU A 76 -14.08 7.16 -0.23
CA LEU A 76 -14.88 6.31 0.64
C LEU A 76 -16.00 5.57 -0.12
N LYS A 77 -16.70 6.26 -1.05
CA LYS A 77 -17.74 5.63 -1.89
C LYS A 77 -17.16 4.60 -2.87
N ASN A 78 -15.96 4.83 -3.40
CA ASN A 78 -15.31 3.86 -4.28
C ASN A 78 -14.88 2.62 -3.49
N ILE A 79 -14.36 2.79 -2.27
CA ILE A 79 -14.09 1.68 -1.35
C ILE A 79 -15.38 0.89 -1.08
N GLN A 80 -16.47 1.56 -0.71
CA GLN A 80 -17.76 0.90 -0.51
C GLN A 80 -18.21 0.11 -1.76
N SER A 81 -18.02 0.70 -2.95
CA SER A 81 -18.41 0.07 -4.20
C SER A 81 -17.55 -1.14 -4.58
N SER A 82 -16.31 -1.24 -4.09
CA SER A 82 -15.44 -2.41 -4.26
C SER A 82 -15.83 -3.56 -3.32
N ASN A 83 -16.73 -3.32 -2.37
CA ASN A 83 -17.27 -4.28 -1.41
C ASN A 83 -16.14 -5.05 -0.66
N PRO A 84 -15.22 -4.36 0.01
CA PRO A 84 -14.15 -5.02 0.75
C PRO A 84 -14.70 -5.73 1.98
N GLU A 85 -14.09 -6.84 2.34
CA GLU A 85 -14.40 -7.61 3.54
C GLU A 85 -13.64 -7.06 4.76
N VAL A 86 -12.50 -6.39 4.53
CA VAL A 86 -11.70 -5.70 5.55
C VAL A 86 -11.31 -4.33 5.02
N ILE A 87 -11.37 -3.32 5.89
CA ILE A 87 -10.94 -1.95 5.58
C ILE A 87 -9.88 -1.51 6.58
N LEU A 88 -8.71 -1.11 6.10
CA LEU A 88 -7.58 -0.60 6.88
C LEU A 88 -7.44 0.90 6.65
N PHE A 89 -7.71 1.71 7.66
CA PHE A 89 -7.45 3.14 7.60
C PHE A 89 -6.14 3.47 8.34
N ALA A 90 -5.13 3.87 7.57
CA ALA A 90 -3.77 4.07 8.06
C ALA A 90 -3.51 5.49 8.60
N GLY A 91 -4.47 6.04 9.37
CA GLY A 91 -4.36 7.30 10.09
C GLY A 91 -4.77 8.54 9.31
N ASP A 92 -4.77 9.68 9.99
CA ASP A 92 -5.28 10.96 9.49
C ASP A 92 -6.70 10.83 8.95
N LEU A 93 -7.59 10.32 9.83
CA LEU A 93 -8.94 9.91 9.50
C LEU A 93 -9.81 11.09 9.02
N GLY A 94 -9.52 12.27 9.48
CA GLY A 94 -10.28 13.42 9.04
C GLY A 94 -9.53 14.73 9.15
N GLN A 95 -8.42 14.76 9.88
CA GLN A 95 -7.68 15.97 10.22
C GLN A 95 -8.60 17.10 10.74
N SER A 96 -9.68 16.69 11.43
CA SER A 96 -10.74 17.55 11.96
C SER A 96 -11.40 16.86 13.14
N THR A 97 -12.65 17.19 13.46
CA THR A 97 -13.40 16.54 14.56
C THR A 97 -13.73 15.08 14.19
N ALA A 98 -13.69 14.20 15.20
CA ALA A 98 -14.10 12.80 15.05
C ALA A 98 -15.55 12.67 14.52
N GLU A 99 -16.42 13.59 14.91
CA GLU A 99 -17.81 13.66 14.45
C GLU A 99 -17.94 13.69 12.93
N LYS A 100 -17.12 14.53 12.26
CA LYS A 100 -17.13 14.63 10.79
C LYS A 100 -16.63 13.35 10.12
N TRP A 101 -15.63 12.70 10.70
CA TRP A 101 -15.16 11.41 10.23
C TRP A 101 -16.27 10.36 10.36
N ILE A 102 -16.86 10.25 11.55
CA ILE A 102 -17.93 9.29 11.87
C ILE A 102 -19.09 9.46 10.88
N GLU A 103 -19.59 10.66 10.69
CA GLU A 103 -20.63 10.96 9.71
C GLU A 103 -20.26 10.55 8.28
N SER A 104 -18.99 10.78 7.88
CA SER A 104 -18.51 10.51 6.52
C SER A 104 -18.31 9.02 6.26
N SER A 105 -18.04 8.22 7.28
CA SER A 105 -17.73 6.79 7.20
C SER A 105 -18.85 5.88 7.76
N GLU A 106 -19.93 6.45 8.27
CA GLU A 106 -21.04 5.74 8.92
C GLU A 106 -21.58 4.55 8.10
N PHE A 107 -21.59 4.67 6.79
CA PHE A 107 -22.11 3.64 5.89
C PHE A 107 -21.27 2.35 5.83
N PHE A 108 -20.05 2.35 6.36
CA PHE A 108 -19.25 1.12 6.51
C PHE A 108 -19.65 0.31 7.75
N GLY A 109 -20.26 0.96 8.75
CA GLY A 109 -20.34 0.39 10.10
C GLY A 109 -18.98 0.35 10.78
N THR A 110 -18.84 -0.43 11.82
CA THR A 110 -17.58 -0.62 12.57
C THR A 110 -17.05 -2.05 12.50
N GLU A 111 -17.85 -3.00 12.06
CA GLU A 111 -17.39 -4.36 11.80
C GLU A 111 -16.43 -4.35 10.60
N ASN A 112 -15.29 -5.01 10.73
CA ASN A 112 -14.28 -5.13 9.69
C ASN A 112 -13.66 -3.78 9.24
N VAL A 113 -13.82 -2.72 10.03
CA VAL A 113 -13.14 -1.42 9.85
C VAL A 113 -12.12 -1.25 10.95
N TYR A 114 -10.86 -1.25 10.55
CA TYR A 114 -9.70 -1.20 11.44
C TYR A 114 -8.91 0.08 11.19
N VAL A 115 -8.58 0.81 12.25
CA VAL A 115 -7.95 2.13 12.12
C VAL A 115 -6.69 2.23 12.97
N VAL A 116 -5.71 2.98 12.50
CA VAL A 116 -4.68 3.58 13.34
C VAL A 116 -4.89 5.09 13.36
N ILE A 117 -4.46 5.75 14.44
CA ILE A 117 -4.59 7.20 14.59
C ILE A 117 -3.35 7.85 13.99
N GLY A 118 -3.54 8.91 13.19
CA GLY A 118 -2.49 9.70 12.58
C GLY A 118 -2.07 10.92 13.42
N ASP A 119 -1.03 11.60 12.97
CA ASP A 119 -0.52 12.82 13.62
C ASP A 119 -1.40 14.05 13.38
N GLY A 120 -2.19 14.04 12.29
CA GLY A 120 -3.17 15.08 12.00
C GLY A 120 -4.52 14.87 12.69
N ASP A 121 -4.76 13.73 13.33
CA ASP A 121 -5.96 13.51 14.13
C ASP A 121 -5.84 14.25 15.46
N LEU A 122 -6.76 15.18 15.73
CA LEU A 122 -6.66 16.11 16.85
C LEU A 122 -6.56 15.36 18.20
N PRO A 123 -5.58 15.68 19.04
CA PRO A 123 -5.36 14.99 20.31
C PRO A 123 -6.60 14.90 21.20
N GLU A 124 -7.39 15.98 21.24
CA GLU A 124 -8.64 16.08 22.03
C GLU A 124 -9.81 15.25 21.46
N GLU A 125 -9.69 14.80 20.21
CA GLU A 125 -10.73 14.01 19.54
C GLU A 125 -10.44 12.50 19.57
N ARG A 126 -9.22 12.10 19.92
CA ARG A 126 -8.76 10.69 19.85
C ARG A 126 -9.56 9.73 20.66
N ASP A 127 -10.02 10.11 21.83
CA ASP A 127 -10.88 9.26 22.66
C ASP A 127 -12.22 8.95 21.98
N LYS A 128 -12.76 9.88 21.19
CA LYS A 128 -13.95 9.64 20.38
C LYS A 128 -13.70 8.68 19.22
N PHE A 129 -12.52 8.77 18.56
CA PHE A 129 -12.11 7.78 17.55
C PHE A 129 -11.98 6.38 18.18
N ARG A 130 -11.32 6.27 19.35
CA ARG A 130 -11.17 5.01 20.08
C ARG A 130 -12.52 4.42 20.47
N GLU A 131 -13.42 5.24 21.01
CA GLU A 131 -14.77 4.80 21.39
C GLU A 131 -15.57 4.32 20.18
N HIS A 132 -15.55 5.08 19.08
CA HIS A 132 -16.28 4.75 17.86
C HIS A 132 -15.81 3.42 17.22
N HIS A 133 -14.50 3.23 17.14
CA HIS A 133 -13.90 2.03 16.55
C HIS A 133 -13.61 0.93 17.56
N ALA A 134 -14.09 1.08 18.81
CA ALA A 134 -13.92 0.11 19.90
C ALA A 134 -12.45 -0.29 20.16
N LEU A 135 -11.52 0.65 20.01
CA LEU A 135 -10.10 0.41 20.23
C LEU A 135 -9.78 0.36 21.73
N ASN A 136 -9.25 -0.77 22.17
CA ASN A 136 -8.73 -0.92 23.54
C ASN A 136 -7.30 -0.37 23.68
N ASN A 137 -6.54 -0.44 22.60
CA ASN A 137 -5.20 0.11 22.43
C ASN A 137 -5.08 0.74 21.03
N ASP A 138 -4.09 1.60 20.83
CA ASP A 138 -3.81 2.19 19.52
C ASP A 138 -2.94 1.28 18.64
N TYR A 139 -2.48 0.16 19.19
CA TYR A 139 -1.81 -0.93 18.49
C TYR A 139 -2.48 -2.26 18.84
N TYR A 140 -2.64 -3.11 17.86
CA TYR A 140 -3.33 -4.40 17.98
C TYR A 140 -3.06 -5.26 16.74
N SER A 141 -3.44 -6.52 16.78
CA SER A 141 -3.39 -7.43 15.64
C SER A 141 -4.67 -8.24 15.51
N PHE A 142 -4.86 -8.79 14.35
CA PHE A 142 -5.93 -9.74 14.05
C PHE A 142 -5.57 -10.55 12.81
N ASP A 143 -6.19 -11.71 12.66
CA ASP A 143 -6.03 -12.57 11.51
C ASP A 143 -7.25 -12.47 10.61
N TYR A 144 -7.01 -12.48 9.30
CA TYR A 144 -8.05 -12.55 8.31
C TYR A 144 -7.65 -13.52 7.20
N GLU A 145 -8.40 -14.61 7.04
CA GLU A 145 -7.99 -15.74 6.21
C GLU A 145 -6.59 -16.23 6.65
N ASN A 146 -5.66 -16.33 5.72
CA ASN A 146 -4.25 -16.68 5.97
C ASN A 146 -3.32 -15.46 6.07
N ILE A 147 -3.88 -14.29 6.38
CA ILE A 147 -3.13 -13.05 6.57
C ILE A 147 -3.15 -12.64 8.03
N HIS A 148 -1.98 -12.48 8.63
CA HIS A 148 -1.82 -11.79 9.90
C HIS A 148 -1.70 -10.29 9.68
N ILE A 149 -2.49 -9.47 10.38
CA ILE A 149 -2.54 -8.02 10.21
C ILE A 149 -2.20 -7.33 11.53
N LEU A 150 -1.11 -6.57 11.55
CA LEU A 150 -0.62 -5.84 12.71
C LEU A 150 -0.76 -4.33 12.53
N ALA A 151 -1.51 -3.69 13.43
CA ALA A 151 -1.64 -2.25 13.56
C ALA A 151 -0.59 -1.68 14.51
N ILE A 152 0.18 -0.68 14.08
CA ILE A 152 1.21 -0.02 14.89
C ILE A 152 0.90 1.47 15.04
N ALA A 153 0.88 1.97 16.27
CA ALA A 153 0.74 3.38 16.57
C ALA A 153 2.08 4.12 16.41
N THR A 154 2.20 5.02 15.45
CA THR A 154 3.44 5.76 15.17
C THR A 154 3.30 7.28 15.23
N GLY A 155 2.10 7.81 15.14
CA GLY A 155 1.86 9.25 14.97
C GLY A 155 1.51 10.03 16.22
N ASP A 156 1.48 9.39 17.39
CA ASP A 156 0.49 9.82 18.35
C ASP A 156 0.97 10.43 19.65
N TYR A 157 2.01 9.92 20.25
CA TYR A 157 2.21 10.15 21.67
C TYR A 157 3.47 10.85 22.03
N ILE A 158 4.25 11.18 21.03
CA ILE A 158 5.61 11.59 21.25
C ILE A 158 5.73 13.09 21.06
N ALA A 159 6.38 13.76 22.00
CA ALA A 159 6.74 15.15 21.84
C ALA A 159 7.39 15.38 20.45
N PRO A 160 7.26 16.55 19.83
CA PRO A 160 7.76 16.80 18.46
C PRO A 160 9.23 16.41 18.22
N ALA A 161 10.03 16.32 19.28
CA ALA A 161 11.44 15.90 19.22
C ALA A 161 11.63 14.36 19.18
N GLU A 162 10.59 13.60 19.50
CA GLU A 162 10.62 12.12 19.60
C GLU A 162 9.67 11.44 18.62
N PHE A 163 9.15 12.22 17.71
CA PHE A 163 8.18 11.81 16.71
C PHE A 163 8.72 10.65 15.84
N GLY A 164 7.99 9.55 15.77
CA GLY A 164 8.39 8.39 15.01
C GLY A 164 9.33 7.41 15.72
N VAL A 165 9.51 7.54 17.03
CA VAL A 165 10.31 6.61 17.84
C VAL A 165 9.37 5.78 18.72
N ILE A 166 9.37 4.45 18.54
CA ILE A 166 8.56 3.52 19.33
C ILE A 166 9.29 3.05 20.59
N SER A 167 10.62 3.11 20.62
CA SER A 167 11.42 2.62 21.75
C SER A 167 11.08 3.26 23.11
N ASN A 168 10.44 4.42 23.11
CA ASN A 168 9.89 5.03 24.32
C ASN A 168 8.61 4.34 24.80
N ASP A 169 7.87 3.65 23.92
CA ASP A 169 6.78 2.75 24.26
C ASP A 169 7.27 1.29 24.27
N LYS A 170 7.89 0.92 25.39
CA LYS A 170 8.42 -0.42 25.57
C LYS A 170 7.35 -1.51 25.49
N MET A 171 6.11 -1.19 25.88
CA MET A 171 5.00 -2.15 25.84
C MET A 171 4.60 -2.43 24.40
N GLN A 172 4.54 -1.41 23.54
CA GLN A 172 4.23 -1.59 22.13
C GLN A 172 5.35 -2.37 21.41
N LEU A 173 6.62 -2.05 21.67
CA LEU A 173 7.74 -2.75 21.05
C LEU A 173 7.80 -4.23 21.44
N ASP A 174 7.55 -4.54 22.72
CA ASP A 174 7.47 -5.92 23.21
C ASP A 174 6.27 -6.66 22.61
N PHE A 175 5.13 -5.98 22.45
CA PHE A 175 3.96 -6.49 21.75
C PHE A 175 4.30 -6.84 20.30
N ILE A 176 4.87 -5.91 19.52
CA ILE A 176 5.22 -6.12 18.11
C ILE A 176 6.11 -7.37 17.94
N ARG A 177 7.14 -7.52 18.77
CA ARG A 177 8.05 -8.67 18.69
C ARG A 177 7.36 -9.98 19.03
N THR A 178 6.55 -9.98 20.07
CA THR A 178 5.82 -11.17 20.51
C THR A 178 4.78 -11.60 19.49
N ASP A 179 4.02 -10.66 19.00
CA ASP A 179 2.94 -10.86 18.04
C ASP A 179 3.46 -11.40 16.70
N LEU A 180 4.48 -10.74 16.13
CA LEU A 180 5.10 -11.19 14.88
C LEU A 180 5.82 -12.55 15.04
N SER A 181 6.36 -12.85 16.23
CA SER A 181 6.92 -14.19 16.50
C SER A 181 5.84 -15.26 16.45
N TYR A 182 4.67 -15.01 17.04
CA TYR A 182 3.55 -15.95 16.98
C TYR A 182 3.03 -16.10 15.54
N ALA A 183 2.87 -15.02 14.80
CA ALA A 183 2.41 -15.07 13.41
C ALA A 183 3.38 -15.84 12.50
N ASN A 184 4.70 -15.65 12.70
CA ASN A 184 5.71 -16.37 11.93
C ASN A 184 5.77 -17.87 12.24
N ASP A 185 5.39 -18.27 13.47
CA ASP A 185 5.37 -19.67 13.90
C ASP A 185 4.03 -20.37 13.61
N ASP A 186 2.99 -19.61 13.22
CA ASP A 186 1.66 -20.13 12.92
C ASP A 186 1.59 -20.71 11.50
N PRO A 187 1.35 -22.03 11.33
CA PRO A 187 1.24 -22.67 10.03
C PRO A 187 0.03 -22.21 9.19
N GLU A 188 -0.96 -21.55 9.79
CA GLU A 188 -2.12 -21.02 9.08
C GLU A 188 -1.86 -19.60 8.54
N THR A 189 -0.76 -18.96 8.95
CA THR A 189 -0.36 -17.63 8.47
C THR A 189 0.58 -17.75 7.28
N ASP A 190 0.10 -17.39 6.11
CA ASP A 190 0.89 -17.35 4.87
C ASP A 190 1.51 -15.94 4.64
N PHE A 191 0.76 -14.86 4.94
CA PHE A 191 1.21 -13.48 4.74
C PHE A 191 1.12 -12.66 6.03
N THR A 192 2.01 -11.70 6.18
CA THR A 192 2.00 -10.75 7.28
C THR A 192 1.98 -9.32 6.74
N ILE A 193 0.92 -8.57 7.08
CA ILE A 193 0.75 -7.16 6.73
C ILE A 193 0.88 -6.31 7.99
N VAL A 194 1.75 -5.31 7.96
CA VAL A 194 1.81 -4.26 8.98
C VAL A 194 1.22 -2.99 8.43
N TYR A 195 0.37 -2.29 9.19
CA TYR A 195 -0.06 -0.96 8.81
C TYR A 195 0.12 0.05 9.95
N THR A 196 0.46 1.26 9.56
CA THR A 196 0.84 2.33 10.48
C THR A 196 0.64 3.68 9.79
N HIS A 197 0.78 4.80 10.54
CA HIS A 197 0.63 6.10 9.90
C HIS A 197 1.93 6.62 9.28
N LEU A 198 3.04 6.63 10.01
CA LEU A 198 4.29 7.26 9.57
C LEU A 198 5.12 6.37 8.63
N PRO A 199 5.62 6.89 7.48
CA PRO A 199 6.35 6.11 6.50
C PRO A 199 7.82 5.93 6.87
N MET A 200 8.28 4.67 6.91
CA MET A 200 9.69 4.32 7.05
C MET A 200 10.48 4.58 5.76
N TYR A 201 9.83 4.52 4.61
CA TYR A 201 10.39 4.82 3.29
C TYR A 201 9.51 5.81 2.57
N SER A 202 10.06 6.96 2.16
CA SER A 202 9.36 7.96 1.36
C SER A 202 10.32 8.81 0.54
N SER A 203 9.94 9.08 -0.70
CA SER A 203 10.58 10.03 -1.61
C SER A 203 9.93 11.42 -1.57
N SER A 204 8.89 11.59 -0.78
CA SER A 204 8.15 12.85 -0.65
C SER A 204 8.93 13.90 0.13
N LYS A 205 8.49 15.16 0.05
CA LYS A 205 9.04 16.25 0.86
C LYS A 205 8.82 15.94 2.35
N GLY A 206 9.89 16.01 3.15
CA GLY A 206 9.87 15.67 4.57
C GLY A 206 10.51 14.31 4.87
N ASP A 207 10.91 13.59 3.83
CA ASP A 207 11.72 12.36 3.88
C ASP A 207 11.09 11.17 4.66
N SER A 208 11.83 10.11 4.80
CA SER A 208 11.50 8.92 5.58
C SER A 208 11.70 9.16 7.08
N PHE A 209 10.94 8.46 7.91
CA PHE A 209 11.17 8.41 9.35
C PHE A 209 12.28 7.38 9.65
N MET A 210 13.52 7.85 9.59
CA MET A 210 14.72 7.00 9.68
C MET A 210 14.86 6.29 11.02
N ASP A 211 14.50 6.95 12.13
CA ASP A 211 14.59 6.36 13.46
C ASP A 211 13.59 5.21 13.59
N LEU A 212 12.36 5.40 13.11
CA LEU A 212 11.34 4.37 13.05
C LEU A 212 11.78 3.18 12.18
N ARG A 213 12.37 3.46 11.03
CA ARG A 213 12.93 2.42 10.15
C ARG A 213 14.04 1.64 10.82
N ASN A 214 15.01 2.32 11.45
CA ASN A 214 16.13 1.69 12.12
C ASN A 214 15.68 0.79 13.29
N GLU A 215 14.57 1.11 13.91
CA GLU A 215 14.02 0.36 15.03
C GLU A 215 13.20 -0.85 14.58
N LEU A 216 12.28 -0.67 13.62
CA LEU A 216 11.29 -1.69 13.27
C LEU A 216 11.71 -2.61 12.13
N GLN A 217 12.42 -2.11 11.12
CA GLN A 217 12.74 -2.94 9.96
C GLN A 217 13.55 -4.18 10.30
N PRO A 218 14.56 -4.16 11.22
CA PRO A 218 15.23 -5.38 11.63
C PRO A 218 14.31 -6.43 12.28
N ILE A 219 13.21 -5.98 12.92
CA ILE A 219 12.19 -6.87 13.46
C ILE A 219 11.35 -7.47 12.34
N PHE A 220 10.97 -6.65 11.36
CA PHE A 220 10.22 -7.11 10.19
C PHE A 220 11.01 -8.09 9.33
N ASP A 221 12.31 -7.84 9.14
CA ASP A 221 13.22 -8.78 8.46
C ASP A 221 13.31 -10.13 9.21
N LEU A 222 13.36 -10.09 10.54
CA LEU A 222 13.47 -11.29 11.37
C LEU A 222 12.23 -12.17 11.30
N TYR A 223 11.06 -11.58 11.25
CA TYR A 223 9.78 -12.30 11.31
C TYR A 223 9.06 -12.39 9.97
N GLY A 224 9.73 -12.06 8.86
CA GLY A 224 9.20 -12.28 7.51
C GLY A 224 7.91 -11.49 7.22
N VAL A 225 7.87 -10.21 7.59
CA VAL A 225 6.77 -9.32 7.20
C VAL A 225 6.82 -9.09 5.68
N ASP A 226 5.67 -9.18 4.99
CA ASP A 226 5.60 -9.07 3.53
C ASP A 226 5.30 -7.65 3.06
N LEU A 227 4.35 -6.99 3.73
CA LEU A 227 3.81 -5.71 3.29
C LEU A 227 3.69 -4.72 4.43
N ILE A 228 4.16 -3.48 4.21
CA ILE A 228 3.97 -2.38 5.15
C ILE A 228 3.17 -1.27 4.47
N ILE A 229 2.01 -0.93 5.04
CA ILE A 229 1.10 0.10 4.56
C ILE A 229 1.16 1.32 5.47
N ASN A 230 1.32 2.51 4.90
CA ASN A 230 1.39 3.75 5.66
C ASN A 230 0.71 4.93 4.95
N GLY A 231 0.48 6.01 5.69
CA GLY A 231 -0.06 7.28 5.24
C GLY A 231 0.94 8.42 5.36
N HIS A 232 0.48 9.57 5.91
CA HIS A 232 1.22 10.77 6.25
C HIS A 232 1.78 11.55 5.04
N LYS A 233 2.21 10.89 4.02
CA LYS A 233 2.61 11.53 2.76
C LYS A 233 1.43 11.42 1.80
N HIS A 234 0.82 12.55 1.49
CA HIS A 234 -0.41 12.62 0.68
C HIS A 234 -0.12 12.29 -0.79
N ALA A 235 0.31 11.06 -1.03
CA ALA A 235 0.67 10.52 -2.33
C ALA A 235 0.62 8.99 -2.27
N TYR A 236 0.67 8.35 -3.42
CA TYR A 236 0.94 6.92 -3.54
C TYR A 236 2.40 6.69 -3.89
N GLU A 237 3.08 5.84 -3.14
CA GLU A 237 4.43 5.39 -3.43
C GLU A 237 4.58 3.91 -3.10
N ARG A 238 5.17 3.13 -4.00
CA ARG A 238 5.51 1.73 -3.76
C ARG A 238 7.01 1.49 -3.96
N THR A 239 7.59 0.73 -3.04
CA THR A 239 9.00 0.31 -3.14
C THR A 239 9.15 -1.03 -3.86
N ASN A 240 10.38 -1.34 -4.28
CA ASN A 240 10.81 -2.72 -4.43
C ASN A 240 10.76 -3.43 -3.07
N PRO A 241 10.85 -4.77 -3.00
CA PRO A 241 11.16 -5.43 -1.75
C PRO A 241 12.48 -4.90 -1.17
N VAL A 242 12.49 -4.58 0.12
CA VAL A 242 13.62 -3.96 0.82
C VAL A 242 13.89 -4.73 2.10
N THR A 243 15.10 -5.19 2.29
CA THR A 243 15.64 -5.59 3.60
C THR A 243 16.36 -4.41 4.23
N PHE A 244 16.79 -4.50 5.49
CA PHE A 244 17.47 -3.40 6.15
C PHE A 244 18.73 -2.98 5.37
N ASN A 245 18.70 -1.76 4.82
CA ASN A 245 19.74 -1.14 4.00
C ASN A 245 20.04 -1.80 2.63
N ASP A 246 19.19 -2.70 2.16
CA ASP A 246 19.35 -3.28 0.83
C ASP A 246 18.04 -3.25 0.02
N VAL A 247 18.15 -3.06 -1.28
CA VAL A 247 17.00 -3.00 -2.21
C VAL A 247 17.10 -4.17 -3.17
N ILE A 248 16.07 -5.01 -3.18
CA ILE A 248 16.01 -6.18 -4.05
C ILE A 248 15.44 -5.76 -5.41
N THR A 249 16.26 -5.80 -6.44
CA THR A 249 15.92 -5.30 -7.78
C THR A 249 15.64 -6.39 -8.81
N ASP A 250 15.78 -7.65 -8.46
CA ASP A 250 15.60 -8.80 -9.37
C ASP A 250 14.11 -9.10 -9.58
N ASN A 251 13.40 -8.13 -10.15
CA ASN A 251 11.94 -8.23 -10.32
C ASN A 251 11.56 -7.96 -11.77
N GLU A 252 10.98 -8.94 -12.40
CA GLU A 252 10.32 -8.76 -13.69
C GLU A 252 8.82 -8.51 -13.47
N ASN A 253 8.30 -7.45 -14.06
CA ASN A 253 6.86 -7.19 -14.16
C ASN A 253 6.09 -7.01 -12.83
N CYS A 254 6.73 -6.56 -11.73
CA CYS A 254 6.08 -6.39 -10.43
C CYS A 254 5.43 -7.66 -9.85
N SER A 255 5.95 -8.81 -10.24
CA SER A 255 5.69 -10.10 -9.63
C SER A 255 6.90 -10.50 -8.80
N TYR A 256 6.68 -10.84 -7.55
CA TYR A 256 7.71 -11.16 -6.59
C TYR A 256 7.46 -12.56 -6.07
N ASP A 257 8.34 -13.49 -6.39
CA ASP A 257 8.24 -14.88 -5.97
C ASP A 257 9.03 -15.06 -4.67
N ASP A 258 8.30 -15.19 -3.55
CA ASP A 258 8.86 -15.39 -2.21
C ASP A 258 10.01 -14.39 -1.89
N PRO A 259 9.74 -13.08 -1.98
CA PRO A 259 10.80 -12.08 -1.89
C PRO A 259 11.39 -12.03 -0.49
N ASN A 260 12.72 -12.06 -0.40
CA ASN A 260 13.39 -11.74 0.85
C ASN A 260 13.37 -10.24 1.07
N GLY A 261 12.40 -9.74 1.84
CA GLY A 261 12.25 -8.32 2.14
C GLY A 261 10.84 -7.80 1.92
N GLN A 262 10.53 -6.66 2.54
CA GLN A 262 9.20 -6.09 2.61
C GLN A 262 8.94 -5.10 1.48
N ILE A 263 7.70 -5.05 0.99
CA ILE A 263 7.21 -3.97 0.14
C ILE A 263 6.58 -2.88 1.02
N TYR A 264 7.05 -1.65 0.89
CA TYR A 264 6.49 -0.49 1.58
C TYR A 264 5.57 0.27 0.64
N LEU A 265 4.36 0.54 1.12
CA LEU A 265 3.30 1.26 0.42
C LEU A 265 2.88 2.50 1.20
N THR A 266 3.07 3.67 0.61
CA THR A 266 2.41 4.88 1.06
C THR A 266 1.10 5.03 0.31
N VAL A 267 -0.02 5.13 1.05
CA VAL A 267 -1.38 5.21 0.50
C VAL A 267 -2.14 6.45 1.01
N GLY A 268 -1.41 7.56 1.18
CA GLY A 268 -1.96 8.83 1.67
C GLY A 268 -2.82 9.56 0.64
N THR A 269 -3.66 8.82 -0.06
CA THR A 269 -4.45 9.27 -1.20
C THR A 269 -5.95 9.37 -0.91
N GLY A 270 -6.32 9.36 0.39
CA GLY A 270 -7.72 9.35 0.84
C GLY A 270 -8.50 10.62 0.48
N GLY A 271 -7.84 11.76 0.25
CA GLY A 271 -8.54 12.98 -0.16
C GLY A 271 -7.92 14.29 0.28
N HIS A 272 -6.90 14.25 1.15
CA HIS A 272 -6.16 15.47 1.51
C HIS A 272 -5.31 15.99 0.33
N SER A 273 -4.93 17.26 0.39
CA SER A 273 -4.12 17.89 -0.67
C SER A 273 -2.80 17.16 -0.91
N HIS A 274 -2.48 16.90 -2.17
CA HIS A 274 -1.31 16.09 -2.54
C HIS A 274 0.03 16.66 -2.07
N SER A 275 0.91 15.77 -1.60
CA SER A 275 2.33 16.03 -1.36
C SER A 275 3.14 15.88 -2.66
N GLN A 276 4.21 16.68 -2.78
CA GLN A 276 5.12 16.59 -3.92
C GLN A 276 6.29 15.65 -3.61
N PHE A 277 6.68 14.84 -4.58
CA PHE A 277 7.95 14.12 -4.54
C PHE A 277 9.14 15.06 -4.78
N LYS A 278 10.25 14.81 -4.09
CA LYS A 278 11.51 15.54 -4.33
C LYS A 278 12.33 14.89 -5.43
N GLN A 279 12.82 13.71 -5.12
CA GLN A 279 13.66 12.92 -6.00
C GLN A 279 13.33 11.45 -5.80
N LYS A 280 13.19 10.72 -6.90
CA LYS A 280 12.97 9.28 -6.85
C LYS A 280 14.16 8.61 -6.16
N GLN A 281 13.88 7.88 -5.09
CA GLN A 281 14.89 7.15 -4.35
C GLN A 281 15.15 5.77 -4.99
N PRO A 282 16.30 5.14 -4.71
CA PRO A 282 16.63 3.84 -5.32
C PRO A 282 15.61 2.73 -5.06
N TRP A 283 14.94 2.77 -3.91
CA TRP A 283 13.90 1.80 -3.54
C TRP A 283 12.55 2.04 -4.23
N SER A 284 12.26 3.24 -4.70
CA SER A 284 10.96 3.64 -5.21
C SER A 284 10.74 3.13 -6.64
N ILE A 285 9.67 2.38 -6.87
CA ILE A 285 9.25 1.93 -8.20
C ILE A 285 8.22 2.90 -8.78
N ILE A 286 7.11 3.08 -8.07
CA ILE A 286 5.97 3.89 -8.49
C ILE A 286 5.83 5.09 -7.58
N GLN A 287 5.55 6.24 -8.18
CA GLN A 287 5.22 7.49 -7.51
C GLN A 287 4.00 8.11 -8.20
N ASN A 288 2.93 8.36 -7.46
CA ASN A 288 1.74 9.06 -7.96
C ASN A 288 1.26 10.08 -6.92
N HIS A 289 1.26 11.35 -7.30
CA HIS A 289 0.76 12.46 -6.47
C HIS A 289 -0.33 13.27 -7.20
N ASN A 290 -0.97 12.67 -8.20
CA ASN A 290 -1.99 13.32 -9.01
C ASN A 290 -3.38 12.73 -8.78
N ASP A 291 -3.45 11.47 -8.32
CA ASP A 291 -4.68 10.74 -8.16
C ASP A 291 -5.01 10.49 -6.69
N TYR A 292 -6.26 10.68 -6.33
CA TYR A 292 -6.86 10.13 -5.12
C TYR A 292 -7.36 8.72 -5.40
N GLY A 293 -7.36 7.88 -4.36
CA GLY A 293 -7.78 6.49 -4.51
C GLY A 293 -7.42 5.67 -3.29
N PHE A 294 -7.41 4.37 -3.42
CA PHE A 294 -7.12 3.42 -2.37
C PHE A 294 -6.36 2.20 -2.90
N LEU A 295 -5.64 1.52 -2.03
CA LEU A 295 -5.03 0.23 -2.31
C LEU A 295 -6.10 -0.85 -2.11
N ASN A 296 -6.25 -1.72 -3.09
CA ASN A 296 -7.08 -2.90 -3.04
C ASN A 296 -6.18 -4.14 -3.02
N ILE A 297 -6.29 -4.97 -2.00
CA ILE A 297 -5.50 -6.18 -1.82
C ILE A 297 -6.43 -7.38 -1.97
N LYS A 298 -6.00 -8.37 -2.73
CA LYS A 298 -6.75 -9.60 -2.99
C LYS A 298 -5.89 -10.82 -2.72
N LEU A 299 -6.48 -11.84 -2.13
CA LEU A 299 -5.90 -13.17 -2.11
C LEU A 299 -6.36 -13.93 -3.35
N LEU A 300 -5.41 -14.41 -4.12
CA LEU A 300 -5.61 -15.20 -5.33
C LEU A 300 -4.96 -16.55 -5.17
N ASN A 301 -5.23 -17.47 -6.12
CA ASN A 301 -4.56 -18.76 -6.20
C ASN A 301 -4.66 -19.55 -4.88
N ASP A 302 -5.90 -19.73 -4.40
CA ASP A 302 -6.20 -20.44 -3.14
C ASP A 302 -5.37 -19.91 -1.93
N GLY A 303 -5.19 -18.58 -1.87
CA GLY A 303 -4.48 -17.91 -0.80
C GLY A 303 -2.95 -17.86 -0.98
N LYS A 304 -2.39 -18.33 -2.08
CA LYS A 304 -0.93 -18.36 -2.31
C LYS A 304 -0.37 -17.14 -3.01
N THR A 305 -1.22 -16.22 -3.46
CA THR A 305 -0.82 -14.97 -4.10
C THR A 305 -1.52 -13.79 -3.45
N LEU A 306 -0.74 -12.88 -2.89
CA LEU A 306 -1.21 -11.57 -2.43
C LEU A 306 -1.05 -10.59 -3.58
N TYR A 307 -2.18 -10.14 -4.14
CA TYR A 307 -2.22 -9.18 -5.24
C TYR A 307 -2.67 -7.81 -4.74
N GLY A 308 -1.91 -6.78 -5.02
CA GLY A 308 -2.24 -5.40 -4.67
C GLY A 308 -2.41 -4.52 -5.90
N GLU A 309 -3.42 -3.64 -5.88
CA GLU A 309 -3.65 -2.66 -6.94
C GLU A 309 -4.03 -1.28 -6.36
N PHE A 310 -3.42 -0.21 -6.86
CA PHE A 310 -3.85 1.15 -6.55
C PHE A 310 -4.96 1.57 -7.52
N VAL A 311 -6.16 1.72 -6.99
CA VAL A 311 -7.36 2.09 -7.74
C VAL A 311 -7.68 3.57 -7.52
N SER A 312 -7.57 4.37 -8.57
CA SER A 312 -7.89 5.80 -8.51
C SER A 312 -9.38 6.07 -8.34
N ASN A 313 -9.73 7.29 -7.91
CA ASN A 313 -11.11 7.75 -7.82
C ASN A 313 -11.86 7.80 -9.17
N THR A 314 -11.17 7.57 -10.28
CA THR A 314 -11.79 7.40 -11.60
C THR A 314 -12.08 5.94 -11.93
N GLY A 315 -11.73 5.01 -11.06
CA GLY A 315 -11.86 3.56 -11.28
C GLY A 315 -10.72 2.98 -12.11
N LYS A 316 -9.68 3.77 -12.41
CA LYS A 316 -8.51 3.29 -13.16
C LYS A 316 -7.48 2.68 -12.20
N VAL A 317 -6.97 1.50 -12.53
CA VAL A 317 -5.82 0.91 -11.86
C VAL A 317 -4.56 1.64 -12.33
N MET A 318 -3.85 2.24 -11.39
CA MET A 318 -2.66 3.08 -11.64
C MET A 318 -1.36 2.34 -11.34
N ASP A 319 -1.40 1.32 -10.50
CA ASP A 319 -0.31 0.41 -10.18
C ASP A 319 -0.88 -0.94 -9.79
N ALA A 320 -0.12 -2.02 -10.05
CA ALA A 320 -0.43 -3.33 -9.51
C ALA A 320 0.84 -4.14 -9.29
N PHE A 321 0.81 -5.05 -8.31
CA PHE A 321 1.90 -5.94 -7.97
C PHE A 321 1.35 -7.24 -7.38
N GLN A 322 2.18 -8.26 -7.29
CA GLN A 322 1.84 -9.49 -6.59
C GLN A 322 3.04 -10.07 -5.85
N ILE A 323 2.76 -10.72 -4.73
CA ILE A 323 3.69 -11.54 -3.97
C ILE A 323 3.17 -12.98 -4.06
N ASN A 324 4.00 -13.88 -4.56
CA ASN A 324 3.68 -15.30 -4.71
C ASN A 324 4.47 -16.12 -3.70
N LEU A 325 3.82 -17.03 -3.02
CA LEU A 325 4.49 -18.04 -2.20
C LEU A 325 4.88 -19.23 -3.06
N ASN A 326 6.08 -19.75 -2.87
CA ASN A 326 6.52 -20.98 -3.49
C ASN A 326 5.96 -22.20 -2.74
N ASP A 327 5.54 -23.25 -3.46
CA ASP A 327 5.03 -24.50 -2.86
C ASP A 327 5.99 -25.18 -1.86
N ASN A 328 7.26 -24.74 -1.80
CA ASN A 328 8.30 -25.26 -0.91
C ASN A 328 8.69 -24.30 0.22
N SER A 329 8.02 -23.18 0.38
CA SER A 329 8.30 -22.21 1.46
C SER A 329 7.73 -22.71 2.79
N ASN A 330 8.37 -23.72 3.38
CA ASN A 330 8.38 -23.79 4.83
C ASN A 330 9.16 -22.53 5.26
N LYS A 331 8.51 -21.54 5.87
CA LYS A 331 9.18 -20.40 6.54
C LYS A 331 10.27 -21.04 7.42
N ASN A 332 11.53 -20.85 7.04
CA ASN A 332 12.66 -21.55 7.63
C ASN A 332 12.67 -21.24 9.13
N LEU A 333 12.39 -22.26 9.92
CA LEU A 333 12.84 -22.29 11.31
C LEU A 333 14.33 -21.99 11.29
N GLY A 334 14.72 -20.81 11.77
CA GLY A 334 16.11 -20.40 11.83
C GLY A 334 16.92 -21.50 12.49
N ASP A 335 17.86 -22.06 11.75
CA ASP A 335 18.85 -22.96 12.30
C ASP A 335 19.57 -22.24 13.44
N GLU A 336 19.24 -22.60 14.66
CA GLU A 336 20.05 -22.31 15.84
C GLU A 336 21.44 -22.92 15.62
N ASN A 337 22.44 -22.07 15.39
CA ASN A 337 23.84 -22.37 15.63
C ASN A 337 24.54 -21.21 16.36
#